data_0c6f0267bd8b93595fb73ac6361ad063
#
_entry.id   0c6f0267bd8b93595fb73ac6361ad063
#
_cell.length_a   1.000
_cell.length_b   1.000
_cell.length_c   1.000
_cell.angle_alpha   90.00
_cell.angle_beta   90.00
_cell.angle_gamma   90.00
#
_symmetry.space_group_name_H-M   'P 1'
#
loop_
_entity.id
_entity.type
_entity.pdbx_description
1 polymer ?
#
loop_
_entity_poly.entity_id
_entity_poly.type
_entity_poly.pdbx_seq_one_letter_code
_entity_poly.pdbx_strand_id
1 'polypeptide(L)'
;LIRIDVTKRNGLGQFGGRTRHLTLVGTAGNHQIDIANWGGDSFRRAFGLRSDWYRFPDFVAGGFWVAKTNGSVLALGSAVHYSDASSQTLGSPVAAMAVTPTGRGYWLVTVGGDVYAYGDAAYIGAMSGLALNAPIVGLAAHPDGNGYWLTASDGGVFAFGSAAFYGSMGDVALNKPVVGMEATSSGNGYWLVAADGGIFAFGDATFHGSTGHLRLNQPITSMTIAPGGGGYWFVAKDGGVFSFGNATFHGSRGNRTNRRPIAGMAVTTTGGGYWLVMDDGTSFPFGDAPDYVSNTAGPTVVAIDAVPLPPG
;
A
#
# COMPACT_ATOMS: atom_id res chain seq x y z
N LEU A 1 21.75 -16.17 9.57
CA LEU A 1 20.96 -16.19 8.35
C LEU A 1 19.84 -15.16 8.49
N ILE A 2 19.78 -14.19 7.59
CA ILE A 2 18.73 -13.16 7.58
C ILE A 2 17.61 -13.58 6.63
N ARG A 3 17.97 -14.10 5.44
CA ARG A 3 16.99 -14.56 4.44
C ARG A 3 17.62 -15.56 3.47
N ILE A 4 16.78 -16.24 2.70
CA ILE A 4 17.16 -17.10 1.59
C ILE A 4 16.51 -16.55 0.33
N ASP A 5 17.30 -16.19 -0.67
CA ASP A 5 16.81 -15.72 -1.96
C ASP A 5 16.89 -16.85 -3.01
N VAL A 6 15.79 -17.10 -3.70
CA VAL A 6 15.76 -18.02 -4.85
C VAL A 6 16.14 -17.25 -6.09
N THR A 7 17.36 -17.44 -6.58
CA THR A 7 17.90 -16.66 -7.69
C THR A 7 17.69 -17.29 -9.06
N LYS A 8 17.32 -18.58 -9.11
CA LYS A 8 17.02 -19.27 -10.39
C LYS A 8 16.11 -20.49 -10.19
N ARG A 9 15.15 -20.66 -11.13
CA ARG A 9 14.26 -21.82 -11.24
C ARG A 9 14.35 -22.43 -12.64
N ASN A 10 13.93 -23.67 -12.81
CA ASN A 10 13.92 -24.33 -14.13
C ASN A 10 12.68 -24.00 -14.99
N GLY A 11 11.75 -23.18 -14.48
CA GLY A 11 10.54 -22.77 -15.23
C GLY A 11 9.46 -23.85 -15.41
N LEU A 12 9.62 -25.05 -14.84
CA LEU A 12 8.68 -26.15 -14.98
C LEU A 12 7.75 -26.25 -13.76
N GLY A 13 6.45 -26.47 -14.02
CA GLY A 13 5.43 -26.67 -12.99
C GLY A 13 4.63 -25.41 -12.63
N GLN A 14 3.51 -25.65 -11.92
CA GLN A 14 2.51 -24.63 -11.58
C GLN A 14 3.05 -23.47 -10.73
N PHE A 15 4.14 -23.68 -10.00
CA PHE A 15 4.76 -22.69 -9.11
C PHE A 15 6.16 -22.25 -9.60
N GLY A 16 6.41 -22.23 -10.91
CA GLY A 16 7.67 -21.77 -11.49
C GLY A 16 8.80 -22.80 -11.44
N GLY A 17 8.51 -24.07 -11.14
CA GLY A 17 9.46 -25.19 -11.23
C GLY A 17 10.40 -25.32 -10.03
N ARG A 18 11.40 -26.22 -10.19
CA ARG A 18 12.38 -26.53 -9.14
C ARG A 18 13.41 -25.42 -8.96
N THR A 19 13.72 -25.10 -7.73
CA THR A 19 14.81 -24.17 -7.39
C THR A 19 16.16 -24.71 -7.86
N ARG A 20 16.98 -23.87 -8.48
CA ARG A 20 18.31 -24.22 -8.95
C ARG A 20 19.42 -23.50 -8.23
N HIS A 21 19.20 -22.26 -7.86
CA HIS A 21 20.18 -21.47 -7.11
C HIS A 21 19.49 -20.80 -5.93
N LEU A 22 20.19 -20.80 -4.80
CA LEU A 22 19.80 -20.10 -3.58
C LEU A 22 20.92 -19.14 -3.20
N THR A 23 20.58 -17.97 -2.71
CA THR A 23 21.52 -17.08 -2.03
C THR A 23 21.14 -17.02 -0.55
N LEU A 24 22.06 -17.42 0.31
CA LEU A 24 21.95 -17.23 1.75
C LEU A 24 22.47 -15.84 2.09
N VAL A 25 21.59 -14.98 2.56
CA VAL A 25 21.92 -13.62 2.99
C VAL A 25 22.16 -13.63 4.50
N GLY A 26 23.30 -13.15 4.95
CA GLY A 26 23.66 -13.10 6.37
C GLY A 26 24.47 -11.86 6.73
N THR A 27 24.60 -11.59 8.03
CA THR A 27 25.41 -10.48 8.54
C THR A 27 26.90 -10.59 8.21
N ALA A 28 27.36 -11.79 7.92
CA ALA A 28 28.78 -12.07 7.53
C ALA A 28 28.98 -12.09 6.00
N GLY A 29 27.95 -11.72 5.21
CA GLY A 29 27.97 -11.72 3.75
C GLY A 29 26.95 -12.66 3.12
N ASN A 30 26.90 -12.64 1.80
CA ASN A 30 26.00 -13.46 1.01
C ASN A 30 26.74 -14.70 0.48
N HIS A 31 26.14 -15.87 0.62
CA HIS A 31 26.65 -17.12 0.05
C HIS A 31 25.69 -17.66 -0.98
N GLN A 32 26.13 -17.80 -2.22
CA GLN A 32 25.36 -18.43 -3.27
C GLN A 32 25.57 -19.95 -3.23
N ILE A 33 24.49 -20.71 -3.24
CA ILE A 33 24.49 -22.17 -3.29
C ILE A 33 23.87 -22.61 -4.60
N ASP A 34 24.65 -23.32 -5.41
CA ASP A 34 24.14 -23.98 -6.60
C ASP A 34 23.58 -25.36 -6.21
N ILE A 35 22.28 -25.50 -6.28
CA ILE A 35 21.56 -26.75 -6.00
C ILE A 35 21.09 -27.46 -7.28
N ALA A 36 21.51 -26.97 -8.45
CA ALA A 36 21.12 -27.55 -9.73
C ALA A 36 21.53 -29.03 -9.87
N ASN A 37 22.63 -29.41 -9.24
CA ASN A 37 23.16 -30.76 -9.26
C ASN A 37 22.86 -31.57 -7.99
N TRP A 38 22.12 -31.00 -7.04
CA TRP A 38 21.67 -31.76 -5.89
C TRP A 38 20.46 -32.60 -6.36
N GLY A 39 20.55 -33.92 -6.28
CA GLY A 39 19.37 -34.77 -6.45
C GLY A 39 18.30 -34.32 -5.48
N GLY A 40 17.02 -34.33 -5.89
CA GLY A 40 15.90 -33.83 -5.09
C GLY A 40 15.88 -34.34 -3.65
N ASP A 41 16.38 -35.56 -3.42
CA ASP A 41 16.51 -36.16 -2.09
C ASP A 41 17.60 -35.51 -1.24
N SER A 42 18.69 -35.01 -1.82
CA SER A 42 19.80 -34.39 -1.06
C SER A 42 19.42 -33.06 -0.49
N PHE A 43 18.73 -32.20 -1.27
CA PHE A 43 18.24 -30.93 -0.81
C PHE A 43 17.15 -31.10 0.27
N ARG A 44 16.21 -32.00 0.01
CA ARG A 44 15.14 -32.35 0.95
C ARG A 44 15.67 -32.81 2.31
N ARG A 45 16.68 -33.69 2.32
CA ARG A 45 17.28 -34.19 3.55
C ARG A 45 18.07 -33.12 4.30
N ALA A 46 18.84 -32.30 3.58
CA ALA A 46 19.65 -31.23 4.18
C ALA A 46 18.80 -30.21 4.97
N PHE A 47 17.55 -29.97 4.53
CA PHE A 47 16.65 -29.01 5.15
C PHE A 47 15.43 -29.63 5.84
N GLY A 48 15.36 -30.95 5.96
CA GLY A 48 14.27 -31.66 6.65
C GLY A 48 12.89 -31.53 5.99
N LEU A 49 12.87 -31.34 4.69
CA LEU A 49 11.66 -30.99 3.96
C LEU A 49 10.96 -32.23 3.38
N ARG A 50 9.61 -32.20 3.23
CA ARG A 50 8.82 -33.36 2.78
C ARG A 50 8.74 -33.54 1.28
N SER A 51 9.12 -32.51 0.48
CA SER A 51 9.10 -32.53 -0.98
C SER A 51 10.23 -31.66 -1.54
N ASP A 52 10.70 -31.91 -2.74
CA ASP A 52 11.65 -31.06 -3.50
C ASP A 52 10.96 -29.97 -4.33
N TRP A 53 9.62 -29.93 -4.28
CA TRP A 53 8.80 -28.85 -4.81
C TRP A 53 8.50 -27.84 -3.72
N TYR A 54 9.49 -27.00 -3.42
CA TYR A 54 9.28 -25.92 -2.45
C TYR A 54 8.87 -24.67 -3.18
N ARG A 55 7.80 -24.09 -2.71
CA ARG A 55 7.65 -22.68 -2.70
C ARG A 55 8.43 -22.18 -1.47
N PHE A 56 9.74 -21.88 -1.63
CA PHE A 56 10.20 -20.73 -0.86
C PHE A 56 9.29 -19.60 -1.32
N PRO A 57 8.56 -18.91 -0.44
CA PRO A 57 7.93 -17.70 -0.89
C PRO A 57 9.04 -16.96 -1.62
N ASP A 58 8.87 -16.77 -2.94
CA ASP A 58 9.74 -15.86 -3.64
C ASP A 58 9.65 -14.62 -2.77
N PHE A 59 10.75 -14.23 -2.15
CA PHE A 59 10.88 -12.91 -1.59
C PHE A 59 10.93 -11.94 -2.77
N VAL A 60 9.97 -12.06 -3.65
CA VAL A 60 9.48 -10.94 -4.42
C VAL A 60 8.79 -10.14 -3.34
N ALA A 61 9.53 -9.19 -2.86
CA ALA A 61 9.16 -8.26 -1.86
C ALA A 61 7.75 -7.72 -2.12
N GLY A 62 6.78 -8.40 -1.60
CA GLY A 62 5.40 -8.00 -1.68
C GLY A 62 4.81 -8.16 -0.29
N GLY A 63 4.43 -7.08 0.30
CA GLY A 63 3.72 -7.04 1.56
C GLY A 63 3.01 -5.71 1.67
N PHE A 64 2.12 -5.62 2.61
CA PHE A 64 1.38 -4.40 2.86
C PHE A 64 0.92 -4.34 4.32
N TRP A 65 0.66 -3.13 4.78
CA TRP A 65 0.05 -2.87 6.06
C TRP A 65 -1.42 -2.52 5.87
N VAL A 66 -2.20 -2.87 6.88
CA VAL A 66 -3.64 -2.58 6.95
C VAL A 66 -3.90 -1.88 8.27
N ALA A 67 -4.31 -0.62 8.22
CA ALA A 67 -4.72 0.14 9.40
C ALA A 67 -6.22 0.09 9.60
N LYS A 68 -6.64 0.00 10.86
CA LYS A 68 -8.04 -0.07 11.28
C LYS A 68 -8.45 1.19 12.04
N THR A 69 -9.76 1.45 12.11
CA THR A 69 -10.35 2.61 12.78
C THR A 69 -9.88 2.79 14.23
N ASN A 70 -9.57 1.71 14.95
CA ASN A 70 -9.10 1.74 16.33
C ASN A 70 -7.58 1.93 16.47
N GLY A 71 -6.87 2.16 15.38
CA GLY A 71 -5.43 2.34 15.35
C GLY A 71 -4.60 1.06 15.33
N SER A 72 -5.25 -0.14 15.33
CA SER A 72 -4.49 -1.38 15.14
C SER A 72 -3.97 -1.51 13.71
N VAL A 73 -2.77 -2.04 13.57
CA VAL A 73 -2.11 -2.28 12.28
C VAL A 73 -1.80 -3.76 12.12
N LEU A 74 -2.17 -4.31 10.97
CA LEU A 74 -1.80 -5.65 10.56
C LEU A 74 -0.74 -5.57 9.46
N ALA A 75 0.33 -6.33 9.60
CA ALA A 75 1.38 -6.48 8.61
C ALA A 75 1.25 -7.83 7.89
N LEU A 76 1.25 -7.84 6.56
CA LEU A 76 1.08 -9.00 5.70
C LEU A 76 2.26 -9.15 4.75
N GLY A 77 2.62 -10.39 4.43
CA GLY A 77 3.75 -10.70 3.56
C GLY A 77 5.09 -10.26 4.15
N SER A 78 5.85 -9.44 3.44
CA SER A 78 7.15 -8.92 3.88
C SER A 78 7.06 -7.69 4.80
N ALA A 79 5.85 -7.15 5.03
CA ALA A 79 5.64 -6.02 5.93
C ALA A 79 6.00 -6.39 7.38
N VAL A 80 6.67 -5.47 8.08
CA VAL A 80 7.05 -5.64 9.49
C VAL A 80 6.14 -4.77 10.37
N HIS A 81 5.62 -5.35 11.45
CA HIS A 81 4.82 -4.61 12.42
C HIS A 81 5.73 -3.80 13.36
N TYR A 82 5.58 -2.48 13.36
CA TYR A 82 6.40 -1.54 14.15
C TYR A 82 5.69 -0.98 15.40
N SER A 83 4.67 -1.65 15.92
CA SER A 83 3.71 -1.18 16.92
C SER A 83 2.54 -0.42 16.30
N ASP A 84 1.52 -0.10 17.11
CA ASP A 84 0.31 0.57 16.65
C ASP A 84 -0.38 1.38 17.77
N ALA A 85 -1.48 2.06 17.44
CA ALA A 85 -2.22 2.90 18.37
C ALA A 85 -3.36 2.17 19.11
N SER A 86 -3.49 0.83 18.97
CA SER A 86 -4.64 0.08 19.54
C SER A 86 -4.72 0.12 21.06
N SER A 87 -3.60 0.35 21.75
CA SER A 87 -3.54 0.50 23.21
C SER A 87 -3.71 1.95 23.70
N GLN A 88 -3.85 2.90 22.78
CA GLN A 88 -3.97 4.33 23.09
C GLN A 88 -5.43 4.76 23.07
N THR A 89 -5.75 5.79 23.88
CA THR A 89 -7.05 6.46 23.76
C THR A 89 -6.98 7.46 22.61
N LEU A 90 -7.60 7.12 21.49
CA LEU A 90 -7.67 8.00 20.33
C LEU A 90 -8.76 9.07 20.53
N GLY A 91 -8.45 10.32 20.18
CA GLY A 91 -9.44 11.42 20.18
C GLY A 91 -10.53 11.22 19.12
N SER A 92 -10.20 10.51 18.04
CA SER A 92 -11.13 10.14 16.94
C SER A 92 -10.58 8.93 16.18
N PRO A 93 -11.41 8.23 15.36
CA PRO A 93 -10.96 7.07 14.61
C PRO A 93 -9.80 7.37 13.66
N VAL A 94 -8.92 6.39 13.43
CA VAL A 94 -7.91 6.47 12.36
C VAL A 94 -8.61 6.53 11.00
N ALA A 95 -8.12 7.38 10.11
CA ALA A 95 -8.63 7.62 8.77
C ALA A 95 -7.68 7.18 7.66
N ALA A 96 -6.37 7.38 7.85
CA ALA A 96 -5.37 7.06 6.84
C ALA A 96 -4.04 6.64 7.46
N MET A 97 -3.20 6.02 6.64
CA MET A 97 -1.80 5.71 6.94
C MET A 97 -0.91 6.05 5.76
N ALA A 98 0.37 6.29 6.03
CA ALA A 98 1.41 6.33 5.01
C ALA A 98 2.67 5.65 5.54
N VAL A 99 3.32 4.86 4.72
CA VAL A 99 4.56 4.16 5.04
C VAL A 99 5.75 5.09 4.78
N THR A 100 6.80 4.98 5.62
CA THR A 100 8.04 5.72 5.38
C THR A 100 8.71 5.22 4.09
N PRO A 101 9.46 6.06 3.36
CA PRO A 101 10.16 5.65 2.14
C PRO A 101 11.14 4.49 2.35
N THR A 102 11.61 4.28 3.58
CA THR A 102 12.48 3.17 3.95
C THR A 102 11.73 1.84 4.15
N GLY A 103 10.39 1.88 4.28
CA GLY A 103 9.57 0.74 4.67
C GLY A 103 9.79 0.25 6.10
N ARG A 104 10.41 1.06 6.97
CA ARG A 104 10.75 0.70 8.36
C ARG A 104 9.90 1.41 9.40
N GLY A 105 8.84 2.09 8.96
CA GLY A 105 7.90 2.78 9.80
C GLY A 105 6.70 3.27 9.04
N TYR A 106 5.76 3.86 9.76
CA TYR A 106 4.55 4.44 9.18
C TYR A 106 3.93 5.48 10.12
N TRP A 107 3.16 6.36 9.53
CA TRP A 107 2.29 7.30 10.22
C TRP A 107 0.84 6.82 10.11
N LEU A 108 0.09 7.03 11.19
CA LEU A 108 -1.37 6.94 11.21
C LEU A 108 -1.93 8.33 11.46
N VAL A 109 -3.00 8.71 10.76
CA VAL A 109 -3.73 9.95 11.05
C VAL A 109 -5.18 9.65 11.38
N THR A 110 -5.73 10.35 12.37
CA THR A 110 -7.16 10.27 12.73
C THR A 110 -8.00 11.25 11.90
N VAL A 111 -9.31 11.05 11.87
CA VAL A 111 -10.25 11.99 11.23
C VAL A 111 -10.18 13.40 11.83
N GLY A 112 -9.73 13.54 13.09
CA GLY A 112 -9.50 14.81 13.77
C GLY A 112 -8.13 15.40 13.51
N GLY A 113 -7.26 14.71 12.76
CA GLY A 113 -5.94 15.18 12.37
C GLY A 113 -4.82 14.93 13.40
N ASP A 114 -5.05 14.07 14.42
CA ASP A 114 -3.96 13.58 15.27
C ASP A 114 -3.07 12.64 14.48
N VAL A 115 -1.75 12.75 14.63
CA VAL A 115 -0.77 11.91 13.95
C VAL A 115 -0.01 11.06 14.96
N TYR A 116 0.14 9.77 14.64
CA TYR A 116 0.92 8.78 15.40
C TYR A 116 2.00 8.21 14.49
N ALA A 117 3.24 8.14 14.99
CA ALA A 117 4.41 7.72 14.26
C ALA A 117 5.01 6.45 14.88
N TYR A 118 5.33 5.45 14.06
CA TYR A 118 5.86 4.14 14.47
C TYR A 118 7.06 3.73 13.62
N GLY A 119 7.95 2.92 14.21
CA GLY A 119 9.19 2.52 13.55
C GLY A 119 10.17 3.69 13.41
N ASP A 120 10.66 3.94 12.20
CA ASP A 120 11.54 5.07 11.88
C ASP A 120 10.78 6.34 11.44
N ALA A 121 9.45 6.32 11.46
CA ALA A 121 8.64 7.48 11.19
C ALA A 121 8.82 8.54 12.29
N ALA A 122 9.22 9.76 11.90
CA ALA A 122 9.34 10.87 12.83
C ALA A 122 7.98 11.60 12.99
N TYR A 123 7.63 11.99 14.21
CA TYR A 123 6.52 12.94 14.42
C TYR A 123 6.96 14.33 13.98
N ILE A 124 6.26 14.93 13.02
CA ILE A 124 6.62 16.21 12.41
C ILE A 124 5.60 17.30 12.76
N GLY A 125 4.33 16.91 12.95
CA GLY A 125 3.24 17.82 13.32
C GLY A 125 1.87 17.18 13.13
N ALA A 126 0.82 17.86 13.54
CA ALA A 126 -0.55 17.38 13.46
C ALA A 126 -1.53 18.56 13.37
N MET A 127 -2.79 18.26 13.05
CA MET A 127 -3.89 19.23 13.13
C MET A 127 -4.61 19.18 14.48
N SER A 128 -4.06 18.46 15.45
CA SER A 128 -4.65 18.29 16.79
C SER A 128 -5.03 19.63 17.45
N GLY A 129 -6.26 19.71 17.93
CA GLY A 129 -6.77 20.90 18.61
C GLY A 129 -7.13 22.07 17.68
N LEU A 130 -6.97 21.94 16.38
CA LEU A 130 -7.42 22.93 15.40
C LEU A 130 -8.83 22.59 14.91
N ALA A 131 -9.65 23.61 14.69
CA ALA A 131 -10.97 23.42 14.09
C ALA A 131 -10.80 23.16 12.60
N LEU A 132 -11.11 21.94 12.18
CA LEU A 132 -11.15 21.54 10.77
C LEU A 132 -12.55 21.80 10.20
N ASN A 133 -12.63 22.31 8.97
CA ASN A 133 -13.89 22.47 8.25
C ASN A 133 -14.46 21.11 7.83
N ALA A 134 -13.59 20.13 7.57
CA ALA A 134 -13.94 18.79 7.14
C ALA A 134 -12.95 17.76 7.73
N PRO A 135 -13.38 16.48 7.91
CA PRO A 135 -12.51 15.45 8.49
C PRO A 135 -11.31 15.14 7.59
N ILE A 136 -10.18 14.79 8.21
CA ILE A 136 -9.03 14.26 7.48
C ILE A 136 -9.38 12.87 6.93
N VAL A 137 -9.01 12.62 5.67
CA VAL A 137 -9.28 11.38 4.92
C VAL A 137 -8.06 10.82 4.20
N GLY A 138 -6.94 11.55 4.17
CA GLY A 138 -5.73 11.12 3.48
C GLY A 138 -4.45 11.60 4.17
N LEU A 139 -3.40 10.83 3.96
CA LEU A 139 -2.03 11.09 4.42
C LEU A 139 -1.09 10.58 3.32
N ALA A 140 -0.16 11.41 2.87
CA ALA A 140 0.89 11.02 1.93
C ALA A 140 2.26 11.41 2.45
N ALA A 141 3.20 10.47 2.47
CA ALA A 141 4.56 10.72 2.91
C ALA A 141 5.35 11.49 1.84
N HIS A 142 6.19 12.44 2.26
CA HIS A 142 7.18 13.03 1.38
C HIS A 142 8.30 12.01 1.10
N PRO A 143 8.82 11.90 -0.14
CA PRO A 143 9.81 10.88 -0.51
C PRO A 143 11.13 10.92 0.25
N ASP A 144 11.48 12.06 0.89
CA ASP A 144 12.67 12.16 1.74
C ASP A 144 12.47 11.63 3.18
N GLY A 145 11.22 11.28 3.55
CA GLY A 145 10.86 10.80 4.88
C GLY A 145 10.81 11.86 5.98
N ASN A 146 11.06 13.14 5.65
CA ASN A 146 11.11 14.24 6.63
C ASN A 146 9.87 15.15 6.56
N GLY A 147 8.82 14.73 5.87
CA GLY A 147 7.58 15.46 5.72
C GLY A 147 6.42 14.58 5.32
N TYR A 148 5.23 15.14 5.39
CA TYR A 148 4.00 14.54 4.87
C TYR A 148 2.92 15.60 4.64
N TRP A 149 1.94 15.23 3.85
CA TRP A 149 0.70 15.99 3.66
C TRP A 149 -0.48 15.27 4.27
N LEU A 150 -1.41 16.03 4.85
CA LEU A 150 -2.74 15.58 5.22
C LEU A 150 -3.75 16.21 4.28
N THR A 151 -4.80 15.48 3.89
CA THR A 151 -5.92 16.05 3.15
C THR A 151 -7.23 15.82 3.87
N ALA A 152 -8.08 16.85 3.86
CA ALA A 152 -9.45 16.77 4.36
C ALA A 152 -10.44 16.42 3.24
N SER A 153 -11.64 15.98 3.60
CA SER A 153 -12.65 15.55 2.62
C SER A 153 -13.22 16.68 1.76
N ASP A 154 -13.04 17.93 2.16
CA ASP A 154 -13.33 19.13 1.34
C ASP A 154 -12.21 19.45 0.35
N GLY A 155 -11.10 18.68 0.40
CA GLY A 155 -9.91 18.89 -0.43
C GLY A 155 -8.92 19.90 0.13
N GLY A 156 -9.09 20.34 1.37
CA GLY A 156 -8.06 21.08 2.12
C GLY A 156 -6.79 20.26 2.25
N VAL A 157 -5.61 20.87 2.13
CA VAL A 157 -4.30 20.23 2.24
C VAL A 157 -3.47 20.94 3.29
N PHE A 158 -2.82 20.15 4.15
CA PHE A 158 -1.94 20.62 5.21
C PHE A 158 -0.57 19.97 5.04
N ALA A 159 0.48 20.77 4.99
CA ALA A 159 1.85 20.33 4.72
C ALA A 159 2.71 20.43 5.99
N PHE A 160 3.50 19.41 6.27
CA PHE A 160 4.36 19.32 7.46
C PHE A 160 5.80 18.94 7.08
N GLY A 161 6.76 19.50 7.79
CA GLY A 161 8.19 19.23 7.58
C GLY A 161 8.70 19.71 6.22
N SER A 162 9.35 18.82 5.48
CA SER A 162 9.87 19.10 4.13
C SER A 162 8.79 19.17 3.05
N ALA A 163 7.56 18.72 3.36
CA ALA A 163 6.46 18.76 2.41
C ALA A 163 6.03 20.20 2.10
N ALA A 164 6.12 20.61 0.83
CA ALA A 164 5.69 21.92 0.40
C ALA A 164 4.21 21.95 0.00
N PHE A 165 3.53 23.08 0.18
CA PHE A 165 2.15 23.27 -0.26
C PHE A 165 2.13 23.65 -1.75
N TYR A 166 1.41 22.87 -2.56
CA TYR A 166 1.28 23.11 -4.02
C TYR A 166 -0.13 23.53 -4.44
N GLY A 167 -1.09 23.57 -3.51
CA GLY A 167 -2.48 23.96 -3.75
C GLY A 167 -3.47 23.03 -3.05
N SER A 168 -4.74 23.41 -3.07
CA SER A 168 -5.83 22.64 -2.45
C SER A 168 -7.16 22.87 -3.14
N MET A 169 -8.18 22.09 -2.77
CA MET A 169 -9.56 22.29 -3.20
C MET A 169 -10.45 22.81 -2.07
N GLY A 170 -9.92 23.15 -0.90
CA GLY A 170 -10.69 23.52 0.31
C GLY A 170 -11.64 24.73 0.14
N ASP A 171 -11.37 25.61 -0.83
CA ASP A 171 -12.19 26.77 -1.13
C ASP A 171 -13.14 26.55 -2.35
N VAL A 172 -13.16 25.32 -2.90
CA VAL A 172 -13.91 24.97 -4.10
C VAL A 172 -15.03 23.99 -3.76
N ALA A 173 -16.25 24.27 -4.19
CA ALA A 173 -17.35 23.33 -4.05
C ALA A 173 -17.13 22.11 -4.94
N LEU A 174 -16.89 20.96 -4.33
CA LEU A 174 -16.67 19.68 -5.02
C LEU A 174 -18.00 18.97 -5.28
N ASN A 175 -18.11 18.26 -6.41
CA ASN A 175 -19.25 17.40 -6.69
C ASN A 175 -19.37 16.23 -5.71
N LYS A 176 -18.23 15.67 -5.31
CA LYS A 176 -18.09 14.60 -4.31
C LYS A 176 -16.87 14.87 -3.44
N PRO A 177 -16.88 14.40 -2.18
CA PRO A 177 -15.77 14.61 -1.27
C PRO A 177 -14.50 13.93 -1.77
N VAL A 178 -13.34 14.48 -1.42
CA VAL A 178 -12.04 13.82 -1.52
C VAL A 178 -12.02 12.61 -0.60
N VAL A 179 -11.41 11.50 -1.06
CA VAL A 179 -11.31 10.22 -0.34
C VAL A 179 -9.88 9.76 -0.15
N GLY A 180 -8.90 10.46 -0.74
CA GLY A 180 -7.48 10.14 -0.57
C GLY A 180 -6.57 11.07 -1.32
N MET A 181 -5.27 10.91 -1.07
CA MET A 181 -4.20 11.63 -1.74
C MET A 181 -2.99 10.72 -1.95
N GLU A 182 -2.18 11.07 -2.96
CA GLU A 182 -0.89 10.42 -3.23
C GLU A 182 0.14 11.49 -3.63
N ALA A 183 1.39 11.32 -3.17
CA ALA A 183 2.49 12.21 -3.52
C ALA A 183 3.18 11.77 -4.82
N THR A 184 3.76 12.72 -5.54
CA THR A 184 4.67 12.38 -6.64
C THR A 184 6.00 11.82 -6.08
N SER A 185 6.67 10.98 -6.87
CA SER A 185 7.97 10.40 -6.48
C SER A 185 9.08 11.43 -6.28
N SER A 186 8.93 12.62 -6.85
CA SER A 186 9.83 13.75 -6.66
C SER A 186 9.60 14.50 -5.35
N GLY A 187 8.39 14.38 -4.75
CA GLY A 187 7.96 15.21 -3.63
C GLY A 187 7.55 16.64 -4.01
N ASN A 188 7.51 16.97 -5.31
CA ASN A 188 7.17 18.30 -5.80
C ASN A 188 5.71 18.45 -6.23
N GLY A 189 4.85 17.51 -5.85
CA GLY A 189 3.43 17.53 -6.16
C GLY A 189 2.66 16.38 -5.51
N TYR A 190 1.36 16.42 -5.73
CA TYR A 190 0.44 15.37 -5.24
C TYR A 190 -0.86 15.38 -6.04
N TRP A 191 -1.58 14.26 -5.98
CA TRP A 191 -2.94 14.12 -6.48
C TRP A 191 -3.92 14.02 -5.31
N LEU A 192 -5.12 14.61 -5.48
CA LEU A 192 -6.29 14.32 -4.66
C LEU A 192 -7.30 13.58 -5.52
N VAL A 193 -7.93 12.54 -4.98
CA VAL A 193 -9.00 11.80 -5.66
C VAL A 193 -10.32 11.97 -4.92
N ALA A 194 -11.39 12.29 -5.66
CA ALA A 194 -12.75 12.38 -5.13
C ALA A 194 -13.52 11.06 -5.29
N ALA A 195 -14.61 10.90 -4.53
CA ALA A 195 -15.43 9.69 -4.54
C ALA A 195 -16.10 9.36 -5.88
N ASP A 196 -16.25 10.33 -6.79
CA ASP A 196 -16.68 10.12 -8.18
C ASP A 196 -15.53 9.77 -9.13
N GLY A 197 -14.29 9.75 -8.60
CA GLY A 197 -13.07 9.57 -9.36
C GLY A 197 -12.62 10.81 -10.11
N GLY A 198 -13.14 11.99 -9.74
CA GLY A 198 -12.53 13.26 -10.07
C GLY A 198 -11.11 13.31 -9.48
N ILE A 199 -10.15 13.83 -10.22
CA ILE A 199 -8.77 13.95 -9.77
C ILE A 199 -8.28 15.39 -9.90
N PHE A 200 -7.54 15.83 -8.89
CA PHE A 200 -6.93 17.15 -8.85
C PHE A 200 -5.42 16.99 -8.70
N ALA A 201 -4.65 17.51 -9.64
CA ALA A 201 -3.20 17.40 -9.69
C ALA A 201 -2.57 18.75 -9.34
N PHE A 202 -1.62 18.74 -8.40
CA PHE A 202 -0.93 19.91 -7.90
C PHE A 202 0.59 19.73 -8.01
N GLY A 203 1.30 20.85 -8.18
CA GLY A 203 2.75 20.82 -8.38
C GLY A 203 3.13 20.15 -9.70
N ASP A 204 4.03 19.18 -9.65
CA ASP A 204 4.47 18.40 -10.82
C ASP A 204 3.64 17.14 -11.09
N ALA A 205 2.54 16.95 -10.35
CA ALA A 205 1.65 15.82 -10.55
C ALA A 205 0.97 15.85 -11.93
N THR A 206 1.19 14.80 -12.73
CA THR A 206 0.66 14.72 -14.09
C THR A 206 -0.74 14.10 -14.09
N PHE A 207 -1.69 14.70 -14.80
CA PHE A 207 -3.02 14.13 -15.02
C PHE A 207 -2.96 12.99 -16.06
N HIS A 208 -3.38 11.79 -15.68
CA HIS A 208 -3.41 10.60 -16.54
C HIS A 208 -4.82 10.18 -16.95
N GLY A 209 -5.86 10.82 -16.41
CA GLY A 209 -7.27 10.50 -16.67
C GLY A 209 -8.09 10.42 -15.37
N SER A 210 -9.41 10.36 -15.51
CA SER A 210 -10.33 10.30 -14.36
C SER A 210 -11.65 9.59 -14.73
N THR A 211 -12.41 9.19 -13.71
CA THR A 211 -13.78 8.68 -13.89
C THR A 211 -14.85 9.71 -13.55
N GLY A 212 -14.49 10.96 -13.23
CA GLY A 212 -15.42 12.01 -12.80
C GLY A 212 -16.55 12.36 -13.79
N HIS A 213 -16.40 11.96 -15.06
CA HIS A 213 -17.44 12.08 -16.10
C HIS A 213 -18.30 10.82 -16.27
N LEU A 214 -17.95 9.72 -15.57
CA LEU A 214 -18.65 8.44 -15.66
C LEU A 214 -19.65 8.28 -14.52
N ARG A 215 -20.74 7.59 -14.80
CA ARG A 215 -21.64 7.14 -13.73
C ARG A 215 -21.10 5.83 -13.15
N LEU A 216 -20.47 5.91 -12.00
CA LEU A 216 -19.98 4.75 -11.27
C LEU A 216 -21.12 4.01 -10.58
N ASN A 217 -21.04 2.67 -10.49
CA ASN A 217 -21.97 1.85 -9.70
C ASN A 217 -21.78 2.09 -8.20
N GLN A 218 -20.53 2.26 -7.78
CA GLN A 218 -20.14 2.54 -6.39
C GLN A 218 -19.02 3.59 -6.37
N PRO A 219 -18.92 4.38 -5.30
CA PRO A 219 -17.88 5.40 -5.18
C PRO A 219 -16.47 4.82 -5.16
N ILE A 220 -15.50 5.62 -5.62
CA ILE A 220 -14.07 5.36 -5.42
C ILE A 220 -13.78 5.43 -3.92
N THR A 221 -12.94 4.51 -3.43
CA THR A 221 -12.50 4.42 -2.03
C THR A 221 -11.03 4.74 -1.87
N SER A 222 -10.19 4.48 -2.86
CA SER A 222 -8.76 4.83 -2.82
C SER A 222 -8.18 4.96 -4.22
N MET A 223 -7.02 5.62 -4.29
CA MET A 223 -6.10 5.54 -5.43
C MET A 223 -4.75 5.01 -4.98
N THR A 224 -3.95 4.54 -5.92
CA THR A 224 -2.56 4.12 -5.70
C THR A 224 -1.76 4.37 -6.97
N ILE A 225 -0.53 4.85 -6.82
CA ILE A 225 0.35 5.21 -7.93
C ILE A 225 1.06 3.98 -8.48
N ALA A 226 1.18 3.90 -9.80
CA ALA A 226 2.02 2.91 -10.45
C ALA A 226 3.51 3.19 -10.16
N PRO A 227 4.34 2.15 -9.95
CA PRO A 227 5.76 2.31 -9.79
C PRO A 227 6.36 3.19 -10.90
N GLY A 228 7.16 4.19 -10.51
CA GLY A 228 7.70 5.19 -11.42
C GLY A 228 6.80 6.39 -11.71
N GLY A 229 5.57 6.45 -11.14
CA GLY A 229 4.72 7.65 -11.16
C GLY A 229 4.04 7.98 -12.49
N GLY A 230 4.15 7.11 -13.52
CA GLY A 230 3.58 7.35 -14.86
C GLY A 230 2.10 6.99 -15.01
N GLY A 231 1.41 6.69 -13.94
CA GLY A 231 -0.01 6.34 -13.92
C GLY A 231 -0.51 5.98 -12.51
N TYR A 232 -1.77 5.64 -12.42
CA TYR A 232 -2.42 5.27 -11.17
C TYR A 232 -3.62 4.37 -11.38
N TRP A 233 -4.02 3.66 -10.33
CA TRP A 233 -5.27 2.92 -10.25
C TRP A 233 -6.22 3.61 -9.27
N PHE A 234 -7.52 3.56 -9.61
CA PHE A 234 -8.58 3.79 -8.65
C PHE A 234 -9.28 2.47 -8.34
N VAL A 235 -9.69 2.30 -7.10
CA VAL A 235 -10.56 1.19 -6.71
C VAL A 235 -11.88 1.73 -6.17
N ALA A 236 -12.98 1.17 -6.66
CA ALA A 236 -14.31 1.48 -6.18
C ALA A 236 -14.73 0.53 -5.05
N LYS A 237 -15.72 0.94 -4.27
CA LYS A 237 -16.28 0.22 -3.12
C LYS A 237 -16.77 -1.19 -3.47
N ASP A 238 -17.22 -1.43 -4.71
CA ASP A 238 -17.61 -2.75 -5.23
C ASP A 238 -16.44 -3.57 -5.76
N GLY A 239 -15.21 -3.02 -5.72
CA GLY A 239 -14.01 -3.66 -6.21
C GLY A 239 -13.78 -3.49 -7.71
N GLY A 240 -14.51 -2.58 -8.38
CA GLY A 240 -14.15 -2.08 -9.71
C GLY A 240 -12.79 -1.41 -9.66
N VAL A 241 -11.93 -1.69 -10.64
CA VAL A 241 -10.60 -1.10 -10.77
C VAL A 241 -10.52 -0.34 -12.09
N PHE A 242 -10.01 0.89 -12.03
CA PHE A 242 -9.79 1.76 -13.18
C PHE A 242 -8.31 2.10 -13.27
N SER A 243 -7.72 1.91 -14.45
CA SER A 243 -6.29 2.08 -14.71
C SER A 243 -6.08 3.29 -15.61
N PHE A 244 -5.11 4.14 -15.29
CA PHE A 244 -4.76 5.34 -16.04
C PHE A 244 -3.25 5.43 -16.24
N GLY A 245 -2.84 6.06 -17.36
CA GLY A 245 -1.42 6.17 -17.71
C GLY A 245 -0.79 4.81 -17.98
N ASN A 246 0.37 4.55 -17.37
CA ASN A 246 1.08 3.27 -17.49
C ASN A 246 0.62 2.18 -16.49
N ALA A 247 -0.40 2.46 -15.67
CA ALA A 247 -0.96 1.50 -14.72
C ALA A 247 -1.66 0.35 -15.45
N THR A 248 -1.11 -0.87 -15.34
CA THR A 248 -1.66 -2.05 -16.03
C THR A 248 -2.82 -2.65 -15.25
N PHE A 249 -3.93 -2.97 -15.93
CA PHE A 249 -5.06 -3.67 -15.32
C PHE A 249 -4.75 -5.15 -15.13
N HIS A 250 -4.83 -5.65 -13.91
CA HIS A 250 -4.57 -7.06 -13.56
C HIS A 250 -5.84 -7.82 -13.16
N GLY A 251 -6.98 -7.16 -13.09
CA GLY A 251 -8.28 -7.73 -12.73
C GLY A 251 -9.06 -6.90 -11.71
N SER A 252 -10.30 -7.28 -11.47
CA SER A 252 -11.18 -6.56 -10.55
C SER A 252 -12.23 -7.47 -9.90
N ARG A 253 -12.98 -6.93 -8.95
CA ARG A 253 -14.12 -7.59 -8.33
C ARG A 253 -15.46 -6.89 -8.61
N GLY A 254 -15.48 -5.85 -9.41
CA GLY A 254 -16.67 -5.02 -9.69
C GLY A 254 -17.87 -5.78 -10.30
N ASN A 255 -17.65 -6.96 -10.88
CA ASN A 255 -18.69 -7.84 -11.41
C ASN A 255 -19.02 -9.02 -10.48
N ARG A 256 -18.52 -9.02 -9.24
CA ARG A 256 -18.73 -10.09 -8.25
C ARG A 256 -19.57 -9.57 -7.09
N THR A 257 -20.34 -10.46 -6.47
CA THR A 257 -20.97 -10.14 -5.20
C THR A 257 -19.92 -10.16 -4.10
N ASN A 258 -19.60 -8.97 -3.60
CA ASN A 258 -18.71 -8.82 -2.46
C ASN A 258 -19.54 -8.85 -1.17
N ARG A 259 -19.10 -9.67 -0.21
CA ARG A 259 -19.75 -9.78 1.10
C ARG A 259 -19.59 -8.49 1.91
N ARG A 260 -18.52 -7.76 1.67
CA ARG A 260 -18.15 -6.50 2.31
C ARG A 260 -17.54 -5.52 1.29
N PRO A 261 -17.59 -4.21 1.55
CA PRO A 261 -16.99 -3.23 0.65
C PRO A 261 -15.46 -3.36 0.58
N ILE A 262 -14.89 -3.01 -0.56
CA ILE A 262 -13.44 -2.82 -0.68
C ILE A 262 -13.06 -1.50 0.00
N ALA A 263 -12.11 -1.57 0.93
CA ALA A 263 -11.55 -0.43 1.65
C ALA A 263 -10.44 0.26 0.83
N GLY A 264 -9.63 -0.51 0.09
CA GLY A 264 -8.54 0.04 -0.71
C GLY A 264 -7.73 -1.03 -1.42
N MET A 265 -6.57 -0.62 -1.95
CA MET A 265 -5.65 -1.50 -2.64
C MET A 265 -4.19 -1.21 -2.24
N ALA A 266 -3.34 -2.23 -2.38
CA ALA A 266 -1.89 -2.12 -2.30
C ALA A 266 -1.28 -2.71 -3.57
N VAL A 267 -0.22 -2.10 -4.11
CA VAL A 267 0.43 -2.53 -5.34
C VAL A 267 1.71 -3.29 -5.00
N THR A 268 2.01 -4.35 -5.77
CA THR A 268 3.28 -5.06 -5.64
C THR A 268 4.43 -4.14 -6.04
N THR A 269 5.61 -4.37 -5.46
CA THR A 269 6.81 -3.58 -5.77
C THR A 269 7.19 -3.61 -7.25
N THR A 270 6.82 -4.67 -7.97
CA THR A 270 7.04 -4.81 -9.41
C THR A 270 6.06 -4.00 -10.26
N GLY A 271 4.90 -3.59 -9.68
CA GLY A 271 3.77 -3.06 -10.44
C GLY A 271 3.05 -4.11 -11.31
N GLY A 272 3.47 -5.39 -11.22
CA GLY A 272 2.87 -6.52 -11.97
C GLY A 272 1.62 -7.10 -11.31
N GLY A 273 1.18 -6.54 -10.20
CA GLY A 273 -0.02 -6.97 -9.49
C GLY A 273 -0.42 -6.05 -8.35
N TYR A 274 -1.53 -6.38 -7.71
CA TYR A 274 -2.05 -5.67 -6.55
C TYR A 274 -2.99 -6.54 -5.71
N TRP A 275 -3.21 -6.14 -4.47
CA TRP A 275 -4.24 -6.69 -3.59
C TRP A 275 -5.40 -5.71 -3.47
N LEU A 276 -6.63 -6.21 -3.62
CA LEU A 276 -7.83 -5.50 -3.17
C LEU A 276 -8.18 -5.98 -1.77
N VAL A 277 -8.39 -5.07 -0.84
CA VAL A 277 -8.63 -5.40 0.56
C VAL A 277 -10.01 -4.93 0.97
N MET A 278 -10.83 -5.83 1.52
CA MET A 278 -12.13 -5.51 2.10
C MET A 278 -11.98 -4.80 3.45
N ASP A 279 -13.05 -4.17 3.89
CA ASP A 279 -13.11 -3.47 5.19
C ASP A 279 -13.04 -4.42 6.40
N ASP A 280 -13.13 -5.75 6.20
CA ASP A 280 -12.85 -6.78 7.21
C ASP A 280 -11.41 -7.31 7.15
N GLY A 281 -10.57 -6.80 6.25
CA GLY A 281 -9.19 -7.21 6.04
C GLY A 281 -9.01 -8.41 5.09
N THR A 282 -10.09 -8.96 4.52
CA THR A 282 -9.97 -10.00 3.49
C THR A 282 -9.30 -9.43 2.25
N SER A 283 -8.20 -10.04 1.80
CA SER A 283 -7.44 -9.62 0.62
C SER A 283 -7.68 -10.53 -0.58
N PHE A 284 -7.58 -9.94 -1.78
CA PHE A 284 -7.70 -10.62 -3.07
C PHE A 284 -6.52 -10.24 -3.95
N PRO A 285 -5.63 -11.18 -4.27
CA PRO A 285 -4.48 -10.92 -5.12
C PRO A 285 -4.87 -10.92 -6.60
N PHE A 286 -4.20 -10.06 -7.38
CA PHE A 286 -4.27 -9.98 -8.84
C PHE A 286 -2.87 -9.82 -9.43
N GLY A 287 -2.66 -10.32 -10.66
CA GLY A 287 -1.37 -10.28 -11.31
C GLY A 287 -0.34 -11.15 -10.58
N ASP A 288 0.82 -10.58 -10.27
CA ASP A 288 1.91 -11.25 -9.55
C ASP A 288 1.81 -11.15 -8.01
N ALA A 289 0.73 -10.55 -7.49
CA ALA A 289 0.51 -10.43 -6.05
C ALA A 289 0.34 -11.81 -5.41
N PRO A 290 1.17 -12.17 -4.41
CA PRO A 290 1.02 -13.44 -3.69
C PRO A 290 -0.26 -13.47 -2.85
N ASP A 291 -0.82 -14.66 -2.64
CA ASP A 291 -2.00 -14.85 -1.79
C ASP A 291 -1.59 -14.83 -0.32
N TYR A 292 -2.05 -13.81 0.41
CA TYR A 292 -1.91 -13.71 1.86
C TYR A 292 -3.29 -13.93 2.49
N VAL A 293 -3.44 -15.05 3.18
CA VAL A 293 -4.67 -15.31 3.94
C VAL A 293 -4.78 -14.28 5.06
N SER A 294 -5.65 -13.31 4.86
CA SER A 294 -6.01 -12.34 5.88
C SER A 294 -7.50 -12.47 6.19
N ASN A 295 -7.81 -12.88 7.38
CA ASN A 295 -9.16 -12.76 7.94
C ASN A 295 -8.99 -12.09 9.31
N THR A 296 -9.35 -10.84 9.40
CA THR A 296 -9.22 -10.09 10.65
C THR A 296 -10.58 -9.72 11.15
N ALA A 297 -11.14 -10.57 12.02
CA ALA A 297 -12.27 -10.14 12.83
C ALA A 297 -11.89 -8.88 13.62
N GLY A 298 -12.80 -7.91 13.72
CA GLY A 298 -12.57 -6.71 14.53
C GLY A 298 -12.93 -5.40 13.82
N PRO A 299 -12.31 -4.28 14.24
CA PRO A 299 -12.58 -2.95 13.69
C PRO A 299 -12.38 -2.85 12.18
N THR A 300 -13.07 -1.88 11.57
CA THR A 300 -13.06 -1.66 10.12
C THR A 300 -11.69 -1.22 9.63
N VAL A 301 -11.23 -1.80 8.53
CA VAL A 301 -10.05 -1.34 7.76
C VAL A 301 -10.35 -0.01 7.10
N VAL A 302 -9.44 0.93 7.20
CA VAL A 302 -9.58 2.29 6.65
C VAL A 302 -8.44 2.69 5.74
N ALA A 303 -7.26 2.07 5.88
CA ALA A 303 -6.11 2.36 5.03
C ALA A 303 -5.26 1.12 4.77
N ILE A 304 -4.69 1.09 3.60
CA ILE A 304 -3.79 0.03 3.13
C ILE A 304 -2.61 0.72 2.46
N ASP A 305 -1.39 0.30 2.80
CA ASP A 305 -0.20 0.80 2.13
C ASP A 305 0.82 -0.33 1.90
N ALA A 306 1.52 -0.27 0.78
CA ALA A 306 2.43 -1.32 0.34
C ALA A 306 3.85 -1.12 0.89
N VAL A 307 4.60 -2.22 1.01
CA VAL A 307 6.05 -2.14 1.26
C VAL A 307 6.71 -1.44 0.07
N PRO A 308 7.40 -0.30 0.27
CA PRO A 308 8.05 0.42 -0.82
C PRO A 308 9.20 -0.40 -1.42
N LEU A 309 9.58 -0.06 -2.65
CA LEU A 309 10.81 -0.57 -3.23
C LEU A 309 12.00 -0.15 -2.35
N PRO A 310 12.97 -1.04 -2.10
CA PRO A 310 14.21 -0.61 -1.47
C PRO A 310 14.85 0.47 -2.37
N PRO A 311 15.43 1.52 -1.77
CA PRO A 311 16.19 2.49 -2.55
C PRO A 311 17.29 1.76 -3.32
N GLY A 312 17.36 2.02 -4.63
CA GLY A 312 18.32 1.41 -5.54
C GLY A 312 19.76 1.83 -5.25
#